data_4e190e0b4881c0d9d21ce228c0918715
#
_entry.id   4e190e0b4881c0d9d21ce228c0918715
#
_cell.length_a   1.000
_cell.length_b   1.000
_cell.length_c   1.000
_cell.angle_alpha   90.00
_cell.angle_beta   90.00
_cell.angle_gamma   90.00
#
_symmetry.space_group_name_H-M   'P 1'
#
loop_
_entity.id
_entity.type
_entity.pdbx_description
1 polymer ?
#
loop_
_entity_poly.entity_id
_entity_poly.type
_entity_poly.pdbx_seq_one_letter_code
_entity_poly.pdbx_strand_id
1 'polypeptide(L)'
;PRNTTISCENSITEKIVELSHDAYKKDYHISVNRRLSMDLVKNCVMGKDTVFPEDNLKKNLIDSSMMLSFHLHPSISCKKRRNGVLLEIPGDKKMLFTHKGGNLRLEKSTYTGNFNQPQEITKMVIENSVKQSEGKINWKLEEFID
;
A
#
# COMPACT_ATOMS: atom_id res chain seq x y z
N PRO A 1 -14.31 7.59 9.40
CA PRO A 1 -13.62 7.59 10.70
C PRO A 1 -14.13 8.73 11.57
N ARG A 2 -14.16 8.54 12.89
CA ARG A 2 -14.44 9.62 13.84
C ARG A 2 -13.16 10.34 14.24
N ASN A 3 -12.07 9.59 14.29
CA ASN A 3 -10.75 10.11 14.61
C ASN A 3 -9.78 9.78 13.48
N THR A 4 -9.06 10.80 13.03
CA THR A 4 -7.97 10.67 12.08
C THR A 4 -6.83 11.54 12.59
N THR A 5 -5.62 10.99 12.65
CA THR A 5 -4.41 11.75 12.98
C THR A 5 -3.47 11.74 11.80
N ILE A 6 -2.80 12.86 11.58
CA ILE A 6 -1.79 13.04 10.53
C ILE A 6 -0.59 13.73 11.17
N SER A 7 0.61 13.19 10.98
CA SER A 7 1.86 13.84 11.29
C SER A 7 2.77 13.87 10.07
N CYS A 8 3.56 14.93 9.92
CA CYS A 8 4.49 15.09 8.82
C CYS A 8 5.85 15.51 9.36
N GLU A 9 6.90 14.84 8.90
CA GLU A 9 8.30 15.19 9.18
C GLU A 9 9.00 15.46 7.85
N ASN A 10 9.74 16.56 7.77
CA ASN A 10 10.46 16.94 6.57
C ASN A 10 11.92 17.22 6.90
N SER A 11 12.82 16.57 6.18
CA SER A 11 14.24 16.86 6.16
C SER A 11 14.73 17.13 4.74
N ILE A 12 15.98 17.46 4.57
CA ILE A 12 16.60 17.67 3.24
C ILE A 12 16.65 16.34 2.45
N THR A 13 16.77 15.21 3.14
CA THR A 13 16.96 13.88 2.53
C THR A 13 15.73 12.99 2.56
N GLU A 14 14.79 13.24 3.46
CA GLU A 14 13.63 12.37 3.67
C GLU A 14 12.38 13.19 4.00
N LYS A 15 11.25 12.73 3.48
CA LYS A 15 9.91 13.21 3.86
C LYS A 15 9.11 12.04 4.40
N ILE A 16 8.46 12.24 5.55
CA ILE A 16 7.66 11.21 6.20
C ILE A 16 6.25 11.75 6.44
N VAL A 17 5.26 10.91 6.17
CA VAL A 17 3.86 11.15 6.54
C VAL A 17 3.36 9.92 7.27
N GLU A 18 2.79 10.13 8.44
CA GLU A 18 2.14 9.09 9.21
C GLU A 18 0.66 9.43 9.41
N LEU A 19 -0.19 8.47 9.10
CA LEU A 19 -1.64 8.59 9.14
C LEU A 19 -2.22 7.46 9.98
N SER A 20 -3.16 7.76 10.86
CA SER A 20 -3.94 6.74 11.52
C SER A 20 -5.42 7.09 11.51
N HIS A 21 -6.28 6.08 11.55
CA HIS A 21 -7.72 6.27 11.64
C HIS A 21 -8.42 5.08 12.30
N ASP A 22 -9.59 5.37 12.85
CA ASP A 22 -10.47 4.42 13.53
C ASP A 22 -11.70 4.00 12.71
N ALA A 23 -11.65 4.12 11.37
CA ALA A 23 -12.81 3.83 10.52
C ALA A 23 -13.37 2.41 10.69
N TYR A 24 -12.50 1.47 10.99
CA TYR A 24 -12.85 0.05 11.16
C TYR A 24 -13.03 -0.38 12.61
N LYS A 25 -12.89 0.56 13.56
CA LYS A 25 -12.99 0.29 14.99
C LYS A 25 -14.36 -0.23 15.40
N LYS A 26 -15.43 0.36 14.87
CA LYS A 26 -16.81 0.02 15.22
C LYS A 26 -17.20 -1.39 14.75
N ASP A 27 -16.86 -1.75 13.52
CA ASP A 27 -17.38 -2.95 12.87
C ASP A 27 -16.40 -4.14 12.97
N TYR A 28 -15.10 -3.86 13.06
CA TYR A 28 -14.04 -4.87 13.05
C TYR A 28 -13.12 -4.82 14.28
N HIS A 29 -13.30 -3.84 15.17
CA HIS A 29 -12.45 -3.64 16.36
C HIS A 29 -10.96 -3.51 16.05
N ILE A 30 -10.65 -2.82 14.96
CA ILE A 30 -9.28 -2.56 14.51
C ILE A 30 -9.05 -1.07 14.25
N SER A 31 -7.83 -0.64 14.50
CA SER A 31 -7.30 0.66 14.07
C SER A 31 -6.27 0.46 12.97
N VAL A 32 -6.13 1.42 12.09
CA VAL A 32 -5.21 1.38 10.94
C VAL A 32 -4.20 2.51 11.06
N ASN A 33 -2.93 2.15 10.81
CA ASN A 33 -1.85 3.12 10.67
C ASN A 33 -1.16 2.91 9.32
N ARG A 34 -0.83 4.00 8.64
CA ARG A 34 -0.01 4.04 7.44
C ARG A 34 1.13 5.02 7.64
N ARG A 35 2.36 4.55 7.46
CA ARG A 35 3.55 5.39 7.38
C ARG A 35 4.08 5.35 5.96
N LEU A 36 4.24 6.52 5.35
CA LEU A 36 4.88 6.72 4.06
C LEU A 36 6.18 7.46 4.28
N SER A 37 7.27 7.02 3.66
CA SER A 37 8.51 7.78 3.62
C SER A 37 9.03 7.87 2.19
N MET A 38 9.58 9.03 1.83
CA MET A 38 10.23 9.29 0.56
C MET A 38 11.69 9.64 0.83
N ASP A 39 12.59 8.78 0.40
CA ASP A 39 14.03 9.04 0.39
C ASP A 39 14.38 9.79 -0.90
N LEU A 40 14.74 11.07 -0.75
CA LEU A 40 15.02 11.97 -1.86
C LEU A 40 16.41 11.73 -2.49
N VAL A 41 17.30 11.06 -1.76
CA VAL A 41 18.65 10.72 -2.26
C VAL A 41 18.59 9.46 -3.11
N LYS A 42 17.83 8.47 -2.68
CA LYS A 42 17.68 7.18 -3.38
C LYS A 42 16.51 7.13 -4.35
N ASN A 43 15.74 8.22 -4.47
CA ASN A 43 14.53 8.25 -5.31
C ASN A 43 13.60 7.06 -5.04
N CYS A 44 13.32 6.78 -3.79
CA CYS A 44 12.42 5.68 -3.44
C CYS A 44 11.33 6.11 -2.48
N VAL A 45 10.17 5.46 -2.61
CA VAL A 45 9.03 5.61 -1.70
C VAL A 45 8.82 4.29 -0.98
N MET A 46 8.69 4.36 0.34
CA MET A 46 8.41 3.22 1.18
C MET A 46 7.10 3.42 1.93
N GLY A 47 6.36 2.35 2.09
CA GLY A 47 5.15 2.35 2.88
C GLY A 47 5.14 1.21 3.88
N LYS A 48 4.58 1.50 5.04
CA LYS A 48 4.27 0.54 6.08
C LYS A 48 2.82 0.70 6.46
N ASP A 49 2.02 -0.29 6.13
CA ASP A 49 0.62 -0.37 6.52
C ASP A 49 0.46 -1.37 7.66
N THR A 50 -0.21 -0.97 8.73
CA THR A 50 -0.40 -1.80 9.92
C THR A 50 -1.84 -1.74 10.39
N VAL A 51 -2.38 -2.89 10.76
CA VAL A 51 -3.70 -3.04 11.39
C VAL A 51 -3.48 -3.52 12.81
N PHE A 52 -4.07 -2.82 13.77
CA PHE A 52 -3.97 -3.14 15.19
C PHE A 52 -5.32 -3.60 15.71
N PRO A 53 -5.43 -4.83 16.25
CA PRO A 53 -6.62 -5.23 17.00
C PRO A 53 -6.70 -4.46 18.33
N GLU A 54 -7.91 -4.11 18.75
CA GLU A 54 -8.11 -3.57 20.09
C GLU A 54 -7.94 -4.64 21.16
N ASP A 55 -7.38 -4.24 22.31
CA ASP A 55 -6.84 -5.13 23.35
C ASP A 55 -7.83 -6.18 23.91
N ASN A 56 -9.13 -5.93 23.82
CA ASN A 56 -10.13 -6.80 24.41
C ASN A 56 -10.68 -7.92 23.51
N LEU A 57 -10.24 -7.98 22.23
CA LEU A 57 -10.84 -8.86 21.22
C LEU A 57 -9.84 -9.65 20.37
N LYS A 58 -8.64 -9.85 20.89
CA LYS A 58 -7.56 -10.62 20.20
C LYS A 58 -7.99 -12.04 19.74
N LYS A 59 -9.07 -12.59 20.32
CA LYS A 59 -9.58 -13.93 19.96
C LYS A 59 -10.42 -13.96 18.67
N ASN A 60 -10.99 -12.84 18.23
CA ASN A 60 -11.97 -12.82 17.13
C ASN A 60 -11.37 -12.49 15.76
N LEU A 61 -10.06 -12.21 15.68
CA LEU A 61 -9.36 -11.88 14.44
C LEU A 61 -8.68 -13.09 13.77
N ILE A 62 -8.97 -14.31 14.22
CA ILE A 62 -8.23 -15.52 13.83
C ILE A 62 -8.28 -15.78 12.32
N ASP A 63 -9.29 -15.29 11.61
CA ASP A 63 -9.48 -15.51 10.17
C ASP A 63 -9.65 -14.20 9.36
N SER A 64 -9.19 -13.06 9.89
CA SER A 64 -9.29 -11.81 9.17
C SER A 64 -8.12 -11.59 8.22
N SER A 65 -8.37 -10.99 7.07
CA SER A 65 -7.31 -10.58 6.13
C SER A 65 -7.27 -9.07 5.98
N MET A 66 -6.05 -8.54 5.84
CA MET A 66 -5.77 -7.18 5.44
C MET A 66 -5.49 -7.17 3.94
N MET A 67 -6.17 -6.30 3.21
CA MET A 67 -5.97 -6.16 1.77
C MET A 67 -5.51 -4.74 1.45
N LEU A 68 -4.38 -4.61 0.74
CA LEU A 68 -3.82 -3.36 0.29
C LEU A 68 -3.84 -3.33 -1.24
N SER A 69 -4.49 -2.33 -1.82
CA SER A 69 -4.67 -2.21 -3.27
C SER A 69 -3.99 -0.95 -3.82
N PHE A 70 -3.25 -1.12 -4.92
CA PHE A 70 -2.62 -0.04 -5.68
C PHE A 70 -3.18 -0.06 -7.11
N HIS A 71 -3.97 0.95 -7.45
CA HIS A 71 -4.50 1.12 -8.79
C HIS A 71 -3.46 1.83 -9.67
N LEU A 72 -3.06 1.20 -10.77
CA LEU A 72 -2.10 1.78 -11.69
C LEU A 72 -2.82 2.72 -12.66
N HIS A 73 -2.14 3.83 -13.02
CA HIS A 73 -2.66 4.70 -14.08
C HIS A 73 -2.69 3.94 -15.42
N PRO A 74 -3.64 4.21 -16.32
CA PRO A 74 -3.76 3.50 -17.62
C PRO A 74 -2.51 3.49 -18.47
N SER A 75 -1.66 4.52 -18.35
CA SER A 75 -0.40 4.61 -19.09
C SER A 75 0.73 3.75 -18.52
N ILE A 76 0.54 3.08 -17.38
CA ILE A 76 1.56 2.27 -16.73
C ILE A 76 1.35 0.80 -17.09
N SER A 77 2.32 0.18 -17.73
CA SER A 77 2.35 -1.28 -17.87
C SER A 77 3.09 -1.93 -16.69
N CYS A 78 2.75 -3.18 -16.40
CA CYS A 78 3.39 -3.89 -15.31
C CYS A 78 3.69 -5.34 -15.66
N LYS A 79 4.82 -5.85 -15.15
CA LYS A 79 5.25 -7.23 -15.33
C LYS A 79 5.65 -7.84 -14.00
N LYS A 80 5.07 -8.98 -13.65
CA LYS A 80 5.47 -9.72 -12.45
C LYS A 80 6.91 -10.24 -12.61
N ARG A 81 7.72 -10.05 -11.59
CA ARG A 81 9.09 -10.54 -11.47
C ARG A 81 9.21 -11.41 -10.23
N ARG A 82 10.33 -12.15 -10.10
CA ARG A 82 10.59 -12.99 -8.91
C ARG A 82 10.54 -12.19 -7.61
N ASN A 83 11.03 -10.95 -7.63
CA ASN A 83 11.20 -10.10 -6.44
C ASN A 83 10.12 -9.02 -6.31
N GLY A 84 9.09 -8.98 -7.19
CA GLY A 84 8.08 -7.93 -7.14
C GLY A 84 7.39 -7.69 -8.47
N VAL A 85 7.06 -6.45 -8.76
CA VAL A 85 6.43 -6.01 -10.01
C VAL A 85 7.25 -4.89 -10.63
N LEU A 86 7.69 -5.09 -11.86
CA LEU A 86 8.29 -4.04 -12.66
C LEU A 86 7.18 -3.19 -13.27
N LEU A 87 7.23 -1.89 -13.05
CA LEU A 87 6.35 -0.88 -13.62
C LEU A 87 7.10 -0.13 -14.71
N GLU A 88 6.53 -0.09 -15.90
CA GLU A 88 7.03 0.69 -17.02
C GLU A 88 6.20 1.97 -17.13
N ILE A 89 6.84 3.12 -16.97
CA ILE A 89 6.22 4.44 -16.95
C ILE A 89 6.56 5.15 -18.26
N PRO A 90 5.67 5.94 -18.85
CA PRO A 90 5.96 6.72 -20.04
C PRO A 90 7.26 7.52 -19.92
N GLY A 91 8.07 7.56 -20.99
CA GLY A 91 9.38 8.20 -21.00
C GLY A 91 10.53 7.27 -20.57
N ASP A 92 10.39 5.97 -20.84
CA ASP A 92 11.39 4.92 -20.62
C ASP A 92 11.85 4.75 -19.16
N LYS A 93 11.04 5.24 -18.23
CA LYS A 93 11.30 5.06 -16.80
C LYS A 93 10.76 3.74 -16.32
N LYS A 94 11.56 3.05 -15.54
CA LYS A 94 11.17 1.79 -14.90
C LYS A 94 11.23 1.92 -13.39
N MET A 95 10.24 1.39 -12.70
CA MET A 95 10.20 1.33 -11.25
C MET A 95 9.99 -0.11 -10.80
N LEU A 96 10.66 -0.52 -9.74
CA LEU A 96 10.46 -1.81 -9.12
C LEU A 96 9.62 -1.64 -7.85
N PHE A 97 8.47 -2.28 -7.85
CA PHE A 97 7.64 -2.42 -6.66
C PHE A 97 7.96 -3.74 -5.97
N THR A 98 8.36 -3.67 -4.70
CA THR A 98 8.63 -4.83 -3.86
C THR A 98 7.77 -4.79 -2.60
N HIS A 99 7.53 -5.92 -1.96
CA HIS A 99 6.78 -5.97 -0.71
C HIS A 99 7.31 -7.05 0.23
N LYS A 100 6.95 -6.90 1.49
CA LYS A 100 7.18 -7.88 2.55
C LYS A 100 5.91 -7.99 3.40
N GLY A 101 5.46 -9.22 3.62
CA GLY A 101 4.17 -9.53 4.24
C GLY A 101 3.08 -9.73 3.19
N GLY A 102 2.37 -10.87 3.29
CA GLY A 102 1.28 -11.25 2.41
C GLY A 102 1.67 -11.73 1.01
N ASN A 103 0.65 -11.97 0.21
CA ASN A 103 0.74 -12.46 -1.16
C ASN A 103 0.31 -11.36 -2.14
N LEU A 104 1.14 -11.10 -3.15
CA LEU A 104 0.85 -10.12 -4.19
C LEU A 104 0.28 -10.79 -5.43
N ARG A 105 -0.85 -10.22 -5.92
CA ARG A 105 -1.46 -10.58 -7.20
C ARG A 105 -1.78 -9.34 -8.03
N LEU A 106 -1.87 -9.53 -9.33
CA LEU A 106 -2.30 -8.51 -10.28
C LEU A 106 -3.75 -8.81 -10.68
N GLU A 107 -4.61 -7.82 -10.65
CA GLU A 107 -6.03 -7.93 -10.98
C GLU A 107 -6.44 -6.83 -11.95
N LYS A 108 -7.47 -7.12 -12.74
CA LYS A 108 -8.15 -6.09 -13.55
C LYS A 108 -8.96 -5.17 -12.65
N SER A 109 -8.99 -3.91 -13.02
CA SER A 109 -9.77 -2.88 -12.35
C SER A 109 -10.20 -1.80 -13.36
N THR A 110 -10.94 -0.80 -12.91
CA THR A 110 -11.43 0.29 -13.75
C THR A 110 -10.87 1.62 -13.25
N TYR A 111 -10.41 2.43 -14.18
CA TYR A 111 -10.00 3.82 -13.95
C TYR A 111 -11.08 4.76 -14.50
N THR A 112 -11.56 5.66 -13.67
CA THR A 112 -12.63 6.61 -13.99
C THR A 112 -12.17 8.07 -14.00
N GLY A 113 -10.85 8.30 -13.99
CA GLY A 113 -10.27 9.64 -13.91
C GLY A 113 -10.41 10.49 -15.16
N ASN A 114 -10.68 9.90 -16.32
CA ASN A 114 -11.02 10.63 -17.55
C ASN A 114 -12.53 10.71 -17.67
N PHE A 115 -13.08 11.91 -17.65
CA PHE A 115 -14.49 12.21 -17.71
C PHE A 115 -15.24 11.31 -18.72
N ASN A 116 -16.15 10.48 -18.22
CA ASN A 116 -17.10 9.64 -18.97
C ASN A 116 -16.56 8.47 -19.79
N GLN A 117 -15.30 8.09 -19.69
CA GLN A 117 -14.78 6.91 -20.36
C GLN A 117 -14.00 6.01 -19.39
N PRO A 118 -14.66 5.02 -18.75
CA PRO A 118 -13.98 4.04 -17.93
C PRO A 118 -12.94 3.27 -18.76
N GLN A 119 -11.72 3.16 -18.25
CA GLN A 119 -10.63 2.41 -18.88
C GLN A 119 -10.27 1.21 -18.02
N GLU A 120 -10.01 0.07 -18.65
CA GLU A 120 -9.47 -1.09 -17.95
C GLU A 120 -8.02 -0.80 -17.55
N ILE A 121 -7.73 -1.06 -16.29
CA ILE A 121 -6.39 -0.92 -15.72
C ILE A 121 -6.01 -2.17 -14.96
N THR A 122 -4.72 -2.26 -14.60
CA THR A 122 -4.23 -3.24 -13.63
C THR A 122 -4.18 -2.61 -12.24
N LYS A 123 -4.58 -3.36 -11.23
CA LYS A 123 -4.26 -3.06 -9.82
C LYS A 123 -3.37 -4.14 -9.24
N MET A 124 -2.45 -3.74 -8.37
CA MET A 124 -1.68 -4.64 -7.53
C MET A 124 -2.41 -4.81 -6.21
N VAL A 125 -2.61 -6.04 -5.77
CA VAL A 125 -3.27 -6.35 -4.51
C VAL A 125 -2.33 -7.20 -3.65
N ILE A 126 -2.07 -6.75 -2.43
CA ILE A 126 -1.35 -7.52 -1.43
C ILE A 126 -2.36 -7.94 -0.36
N GLU A 127 -2.48 -9.22 -0.13
CA GLU A 127 -3.34 -9.80 0.90
C GLU A 127 -2.49 -10.47 1.97
N ASN A 128 -2.70 -10.08 3.22
CA ASN A 128 -2.00 -10.62 4.38
C ASN A 128 -2.99 -11.02 5.47
N SER A 129 -2.79 -12.18 6.07
CA SER A 129 -3.59 -12.61 7.22
C SER A 129 -3.26 -11.74 8.44
N VAL A 130 -4.30 -11.28 9.13
CA VAL A 130 -4.17 -10.58 10.42
C VAL A 130 -4.10 -11.66 11.50
N LYS A 131 -2.94 -11.81 12.11
CA LYS A 131 -2.74 -12.71 13.25
C LYS A 131 -3.09 -11.98 14.55
N GLN A 132 -3.15 -12.73 15.65
CA GLN A 132 -3.63 -12.28 16.97
C GLN A 132 -3.01 -10.97 17.51
N SER A 133 -1.90 -10.49 16.96
CA SER A 133 -1.22 -9.27 17.44
C SER A 133 -1.36 -8.09 16.48
N GLU A 134 -1.06 -8.28 15.21
CA GLU A 134 -1.12 -7.23 14.18
C GLU A 134 -1.08 -7.82 12.76
N GLY A 135 -1.68 -7.11 11.81
CA GLY A 135 -1.45 -7.32 10.38
C GLY A 135 -0.52 -6.24 9.83
N LYS A 136 0.52 -6.61 9.08
CA LYS A 136 1.52 -5.67 8.58
C LYS A 136 1.95 -5.98 7.17
N ILE A 137 1.96 -4.94 6.33
CA ILE A 137 2.51 -4.97 4.99
C ILE A 137 3.52 -3.84 4.87
N ASN A 138 4.75 -4.17 4.47
CA ASN A 138 5.74 -3.17 4.07
C ASN A 138 5.90 -3.26 2.55
N TRP A 139 6.05 -2.11 1.90
CA TRP A 139 6.27 -2.06 0.47
C TRP A 139 7.25 -0.95 0.11
N LYS A 140 7.87 -1.08 -1.05
CA LYS A 140 8.86 -0.14 -1.57
C LYS A 140 8.66 0.01 -3.07
N LEU A 141 8.76 1.23 -3.54
CA LEU A 141 8.81 1.61 -4.94
C LEU A 141 10.11 2.37 -5.17
N GLU A 142 10.98 1.85 -6.03
CA GLU A 142 12.27 2.45 -6.33
C GLU A 142 12.55 2.44 -7.82
N GLU A 143 13.40 3.34 -8.28
CA GLU A 143 13.88 3.36 -9.65
C GLU A 143 14.60 2.04 -9.96
N PHE A 144 14.27 1.46 -11.11
CA PHE A 144 14.90 0.26 -11.61
C PHE A 144 15.85 0.62 -12.74
N ILE A 145 17.14 0.40 -12.51
CA ILE A 145 18.22 0.58 -13.47
C ILE A 145 18.58 -0.82 -13.97
N ASP A 146 18.52 -1.02 -15.30
CA ASP A 146 18.87 -2.31 -15.95
C ASP A 146 20.33 -2.68 -15.74
#